data_f9d07562255859c37c71c5debc18b139
#
_entry.id   f9d07562255859c37c71c5debc18b139
#
_cell.length_a   1.000
_cell.length_b   1.000
_cell.length_c   1.000
_cell.angle_alpha   90.00
_cell.angle_beta   90.00
_cell.angle_gamma   90.00
#
_symmetry.space_group_name_H-M   'P 1'
#
loop_
_entity.id
_entity.type
_entity.pdbx_description
1 polymer ?
#
loop_
_entity_poly.entity_id
_entity_poly.type
_entity_poly.pdbx_seq_one_letter_code
_entity_poly.pdbx_strand_id
1 'polypeptide(L)'
;MQVVNVATLPGIVRASYAMPDVHWGYGFPIGGVAATDVDNDGVVSPGGVGFDISCGVRLLVGEGLDREELQPRLPAVMDRLDRAIPRGVGTAGVWRLPDRNTLQEVLTGGARFAVEQGHGVALDLERCEDGGVMTGADAAKISDRALQRGLGQIGSLGSGNHFLEVQAVDRVYDPVAAAPMGLAEGTVCVMIHTGSRGLGHQICTDHVRQMEQAMGRYGIAVPDRQLACVPVHSPDGQAYLAAMAAAANYGRANRQLLTEATRRVFADATGT
;
A
#
# COMPACT_ATOMS: atom_id res chain seq x y z
N MET A 1 -19.86 -12.85 12.34
CA MET A 1 -19.14 -12.93 13.64
C MET A 1 -18.04 -11.87 13.74
N GLN A 2 -17.08 -11.72 12.79
CA GLN A 2 -15.98 -10.75 12.89
C GLN A 2 -16.47 -9.30 13.06
N VAL A 3 -17.50 -8.84 12.32
CA VAL A 3 -18.10 -7.49 12.47
C VAL A 3 -18.58 -7.25 13.92
N VAL A 4 -19.19 -8.27 14.54
CA VAL A 4 -19.65 -8.18 15.94
C VAL A 4 -18.47 -8.13 16.91
N ASN A 5 -17.43 -8.92 16.67
CA ASN A 5 -16.24 -8.89 17.51
C ASN A 5 -15.53 -7.52 17.44
N VAL A 6 -15.43 -6.91 16.26
CA VAL A 6 -14.86 -5.57 16.08
C VAL A 6 -15.68 -4.52 16.83
N ALA A 7 -17.00 -4.63 16.89
CA ALA A 7 -17.85 -3.70 17.62
C ALA A 7 -17.62 -3.71 19.15
N THR A 8 -16.89 -4.70 19.68
CA THR A 8 -16.55 -4.77 21.11
C THR A 8 -15.22 -4.11 21.47
N LEU A 9 -14.49 -3.59 20.49
CA LEU A 9 -13.22 -2.89 20.74
C LEU A 9 -13.44 -1.60 21.53
N PRO A 10 -12.53 -1.24 22.46
CA PRO A 10 -12.61 0.03 23.17
C PRO A 10 -12.66 1.24 22.23
N GLY A 11 -13.46 2.22 22.61
CA GLY A 11 -13.59 3.50 21.89
C GLY A 11 -14.30 3.39 20.53
N ILE A 12 -14.99 2.31 20.22
CA ILE A 12 -15.79 2.21 18.97
C ILE A 12 -16.82 3.33 18.90
N VAL A 13 -16.78 4.10 17.80
CA VAL A 13 -17.74 5.16 17.49
C VAL A 13 -18.94 4.54 16.77
N ARG A 14 -20.12 4.54 17.43
CA ARG A 14 -21.41 4.06 16.95
C ARG A 14 -21.47 2.56 16.64
N ALA A 15 -20.73 2.06 15.63
CA ALA A 15 -20.86 0.70 15.16
C ALA A 15 -19.64 0.24 14.35
N SER A 16 -19.52 -1.07 14.19
CA SER A 16 -18.73 -1.72 13.15
C SER A 16 -19.65 -2.02 11.96
N TYR A 17 -19.25 -1.61 10.77
CA TYR A 17 -20.03 -1.76 9.54
C TYR A 17 -19.44 -2.83 8.65
N ALA A 18 -20.26 -3.38 7.76
CA ALA A 18 -19.87 -4.29 6.70
C ALA A 18 -20.27 -3.68 5.34
N MET A 19 -19.33 -3.59 4.43
CA MET A 19 -19.56 -3.16 3.05
C MET A 19 -20.06 -4.37 2.21
N PRO A 20 -20.61 -4.14 1.00
CA PRO A 20 -21.18 -5.23 0.18
C PRO A 20 -20.20 -6.35 -0.19
N ASP A 21 -18.89 -6.06 -0.21
CA ASP A 21 -17.80 -7.00 -0.50
C ASP A 21 -17.26 -7.73 0.74
N VAL A 22 -17.96 -7.64 1.89
CA VAL A 22 -17.49 -8.20 3.15
C VAL A 22 -17.23 -9.71 3.05
N HIS A 23 -16.03 -10.10 3.48
CA HIS A 23 -15.65 -11.50 3.57
C HIS A 23 -14.67 -11.74 4.73
N TRP A 24 -14.31 -13.00 4.97
CA TRP A 24 -13.48 -13.39 6.09
C TRP A 24 -12.06 -12.83 5.97
N GLY A 25 -11.58 -12.18 7.04
CA GLY A 25 -10.23 -11.65 7.18
C GLY A 25 -9.56 -12.08 8.48
N TYR A 26 -8.42 -11.46 8.83
CA TYR A 26 -7.67 -11.74 10.05
C TYR A 26 -8.26 -10.92 11.21
N GLY A 27 -9.12 -11.52 12.02
CA GLY A 27 -9.84 -10.87 13.12
C GLY A 27 -10.86 -9.83 12.68
N PHE A 28 -10.45 -8.97 11.79
CA PHE A 28 -11.29 -7.98 11.12
C PHE A 28 -11.85 -8.53 9.82
N PRO A 29 -13.12 -8.26 9.50
CA PRO A 29 -13.64 -8.60 8.18
C PRO A 29 -13.00 -7.71 7.12
N ILE A 30 -12.62 -8.29 5.98
CA ILE A 30 -12.27 -7.48 4.80
C ILE A 30 -13.57 -6.85 4.28
N GLY A 31 -13.53 -5.58 3.85
CA GLY A 31 -14.73 -4.79 3.58
C GLY A 31 -15.46 -4.33 4.85
N GLY A 32 -14.81 -4.45 6.01
CA GLY A 32 -15.31 -3.88 7.27
C GLY A 32 -14.87 -2.42 7.45
N VAL A 33 -15.71 -1.63 8.14
CA VAL A 33 -15.38 -0.25 8.53
C VAL A 33 -15.71 -0.05 10.01
N ALA A 34 -14.74 0.42 10.77
CA ALA A 34 -14.90 0.78 12.16
C ALA A 34 -14.04 1.99 12.50
N ALA A 35 -14.57 2.89 13.30
CA ALA A 35 -13.83 4.05 13.82
C ALA A 35 -13.70 3.92 15.34
N THR A 36 -12.54 4.31 15.87
CA THR A 36 -12.28 4.42 17.30
C THR A 36 -12.01 5.88 17.66
N ASP A 37 -12.60 6.33 18.76
CA ASP A 37 -12.40 7.69 19.28
C ASP A 37 -11.13 7.73 20.12
N VAL A 38 -10.08 8.33 19.58
CA VAL A 38 -8.75 8.38 20.21
C VAL A 38 -8.72 9.13 21.54
N ASP A 39 -9.65 10.07 21.74
CA ASP A 39 -9.76 10.86 22.96
C ASP A 39 -10.59 10.15 24.06
N ASN A 40 -11.28 9.05 23.70
CA ASN A 40 -12.10 8.23 24.59
C ASN A 40 -11.63 6.75 24.56
N ASP A 41 -10.38 6.52 24.93
CA ASP A 41 -9.77 5.17 25.01
C ASP A 41 -9.76 4.39 23.70
N GLY A 42 -9.87 5.06 22.56
CA GLY A 42 -9.83 4.46 21.25
C GLY A 42 -8.52 3.72 20.99
N VAL A 43 -8.64 2.55 20.39
CA VAL A 43 -7.52 1.63 20.16
C VAL A 43 -7.05 1.62 18.72
N VAL A 44 -5.78 1.25 18.52
CA VAL A 44 -5.23 0.86 17.22
C VAL A 44 -4.92 -0.63 17.23
N SER A 45 -5.20 -1.30 16.10
CA SER A 45 -4.95 -2.72 15.90
C SER A 45 -4.19 -2.96 14.61
N PRO A 46 -3.02 -3.62 14.64
CA PRO A 46 -2.31 -3.96 13.41
C PRO A 46 -3.09 -4.90 12.49
N GLY A 47 -3.88 -5.82 13.06
CA GLY A 47 -4.76 -6.71 12.31
C GLY A 47 -5.85 -5.94 11.53
N GLY A 48 -6.34 -4.82 12.10
CA GLY A 48 -7.33 -3.95 11.46
C GLY A 48 -6.76 -3.11 10.32
N VAL A 49 -5.48 -2.72 10.41
CA VAL A 49 -4.77 -2.05 9.31
C VAL A 49 -4.44 -3.05 8.19
N GLY A 50 -4.14 -4.29 8.57
CA GLY A 50 -3.80 -5.38 7.66
C GLY A 50 -2.31 -5.68 7.57
N PHE A 51 -1.99 -6.89 7.12
CA PHE A 51 -0.61 -7.38 7.02
C PHE A 51 0.17 -6.70 5.90
N ASP A 52 -0.45 -6.46 4.76
CA ASP A 52 0.18 -5.69 3.68
C ASP A 52 -0.17 -4.21 3.83
N ILE A 53 0.50 -3.57 4.79
CA ILE A 53 0.29 -2.15 5.11
C ILE A 53 0.45 -1.31 3.82
N SER A 54 -0.51 -0.42 3.55
CA SER A 54 -0.56 0.39 2.32
C SER A 54 -0.65 -0.46 1.03
N CYS A 55 -1.28 -1.66 1.12
CA CYS A 55 -1.76 -2.33 -0.08
C CYS A 55 -2.73 -1.40 -0.80
N GLY A 56 -2.37 -0.96 -1.99
CA GLY A 56 -3.11 0.10 -2.68
C GLY A 56 -2.90 0.09 -4.17
N VAL A 57 -3.72 0.85 -4.84
CA VAL A 57 -3.77 0.94 -6.30
C VAL A 57 -3.24 2.29 -6.76
N ARG A 58 -2.50 2.28 -7.87
CA ARG A 58 -2.17 3.46 -8.66
C ARG A 58 -2.68 3.26 -10.07
N LEU A 59 -3.41 4.24 -10.60
CA LEU A 59 -3.81 4.31 -11.99
C LEU A 59 -2.88 5.26 -12.74
N LEU A 60 -2.29 4.77 -13.82
CA LEU A 60 -1.50 5.56 -14.78
C LEU A 60 -2.37 5.81 -16.00
N VAL A 61 -2.40 7.04 -16.47
CA VAL A 61 -3.14 7.42 -17.68
C VAL A 61 -2.16 7.65 -18.82
N GLY A 62 -2.35 6.97 -19.94
CA GLY A 62 -1.55 7.14 -21.15
C GLY A 62 -1.98 8.40 -21.89
N GLU A 63 -1.21 9.49 -21.76
CA GLU A 63 -1.51 10.74 -22.48
C GLU A 63 -1.33 10.53 -23.99
N GLY A 64 -2.40 10.79 -24.75
CA GLY A 64 -2.41 10.65 -26.20
C GLY A 64 -2.31 9.20 -26.71
N LEU A 65 -2.47 8.21 -25.85
CA LEU A 65 -2.47 6.79 -26.22
C LEU A 65 -3.87 6.21 -26.07
N ASP A 66 -4.43 5.74 -27.17
CA ASP A 66 -5.72 5.08 -27.19
C ASP A 66 -5.62 3.56 -27.44
N ARG A 67 -6.76 2.90 -27.25
CA ARG A 67 -6.89 1.45 -27.44
C ARG A 67 -6.55 1.00 -28.85
N GLU A 68 -6.96 1.74 -29.86
CA GLU A 68 -6.79 1.36 -31.27
C GLU A 68 -5.31 1.41 -31.66
N GLU A 69 -4.59 2.43 -31.19
CA GLU A 69 -3.15 2.57 -31.41
C GLU A 69 -2.32 1.52 -30.66
N LEU A 70 -2.73 1.18 -29.43
CA LEU A 70 -2.02 0.20 -28.61
C LEU A 70 -2.28 -1.23 -29.06
N GLN A 71 -3.48 -1.57 -29.50
CA GLN A 71 -3.91 -2.97 -29.75
C GLN A 71 -2.94 -3.77 -30.63
N PRO A 72 -2.41 -3.25 -31.75
CA PRO A 72 -1.43 -3.98 -32.57
C PRO A 72 -0.09 -4.25 -31.87
N ARG A 73 0.26 -3.42 -30.87
CA ARG A 73 1.52 -3.48 -30.13
C ARG A 73 1.37 -4.18 -28.77
N LEU A 74 0.13 -4.44 -28.34
CA LEU A 74 -0.17 -4.95 -26.99
C LEU A 74 0.60 -6.23 -26.64
N PRO A 75 0.71 -7.27 -27.52
CA PRO A 75 1.49 -8.45 -27.19
C PRO A 75 2.96 -8.12 -26.84
N ALA A 76 3.60 -7.24 -27.62
CA ALA A 76 4.97 -6.84 -27.38
C ALA A 76 5.13 -5.99 -26.09
N VAL A 77 4.16 -5.13 -25.78
CA VAL A 77 4.13 -4.38 -24.52
C VAL A 77 4.00 -5.33 -23.34
N MET A 78 3.06 -6.29 -23.40
CA MET A 78 2.87 -7.29 -22.35
C MET A 78 4.11 -8.13 -22.10
N ASP A 79 4.79 -8.59 -23.15
CA ASP A 79 6.05 -9.33 -23.05
C ASP A 79 7.18 -8.50 -22.40
N ARG A 80 7.22 -7.21 -22.67
CA ARG A 80 8.20 -6.29 -22.05
C ARG A 80 7.87 -6.01 -20.59
N LEU A 81 6.59 -5.79 -20.26
CA LEU A 81 6.13 -5.63 -18.88
C LEU A 81 6.43 -6.88 -18.06
N ASP A 82 6.18 -8.07 -18.61
CA ASP A 82 6.47 -9.34 -17.95
C ASP A 82 7.95 -9.51 -17.56
N ARG A 83 8.86 -8.99 -18.36
CA ARG A 83 10.31 -9.00 -18.09
C ARG A 83 10.74 -7.88 -17.16
N ALA A 84 10.11 -6.69 -17.26
CA ALA A 84 10.49 -5.49 -16.50
C ALA A 84 9.95 -5.46 -15.08
N ILE A 85 8.81 -6.11 -14.83
CA ILE A 85 8.08 -6.05 -13.56
C ILE A 85 8.27 -7.36 -12.79
N PRO A 86 9.14 -7.40 -11.75
CA PRO A 86 9.35 -8.59 -10.95
C PRO A 86 8.07 -8.96 -10.18
N ARG A 87 7.64 -10.22 -10.29
CA ARG A 87 6.47 -10.78 -9.60
C ARG A 87 6.80 -12.07 -8.86
N GLY A 88 5.94 -12.43 -7.90
CA GLY A 88 6.11 -13.64 -7.10
C GLY A 88 6.51 -13.38 -5.66
N VAL A 89 6.49 -14.44 -4.85
CA VAL A 89 6.84 -14.38 -3.42
C VAL A 89 8.34 -14.22 -3.25
N GLY A 90 8.77 -13.22 -2.49
CA GLY A 90 10.19 -13.02 -2.17
C GLY A 90 11.09 -12.60 -3.34
N THR A 91 10.50 -12.25 -4.48
CA THR A 91 11.24 -11.81 -5.67
C THR A 91 11.94 -10.48 -5.41
N ALA A 92 13.19 -10.36 -5.91
CA ALA A 92 13.94 -9.12 -5.87
C ALA A 92 13.27 -8.05 -6.75
N GLY A 93 13.26 -6.79 -6.25
CA GLY A 93 12.66 -5.68 -6.98
C GLY A 93 13.59 -5.05 -8.02
N VAL A 94 13.04 -4.08 -8.76
CA VAL A 94 13.77 -3.33 -9.80
C VAL A 94 14.85 -2.42 -9.23
N TRP A 95 14.75 -2.04 -7.97
CA TRP A 95 15.73 -1.19 -7.30
C TRP A 95 16.49 -1.98 -6.23
N ARG A 96 17.78 -2.18 -6.45
CA ARG A 96 18.68 -2.78 -5.46
C ARG A 96 19.22 -1.68 -4.57
N LEU A 97 18.68 -1.59 -3.35
CA LEU A 97 19.18 -0.65 -2.36
C LEU A 97 20.62 -1.03 -1.95
N PRO A 98 21.54 -0.06 -1.92
CA PRO A 98 22.95 -0.35 -1.60
C PRO A 98 23.14 -0.79 -0.14
N ASP A 99 22.36 -0.23 0.78
CA ASP A 99 22.52 -0.43 2.21
C ASP A 99 21.24 -0.15 3.01
N ARG A 100 21.33 -0.30 4.32
CA ARG A 100 20.25 0.00 5.28
C ARG A 100 19.94 1.49 5.39
N ASN A 101 20.92 2.37 5.20
CA ASN A 101 20.69 3.81 5.30
C ASN A 101 19.78 4.28 4.18
N THR A 102 20.02 3.81 2.96
CA THR A 102 19.13 4.08 1.82
C THR A 102 17.71 3.53 2.05
N LEU A 103 17.58 2.35 2.69
CA LEU A 103 16.27 1.85 3.08
C LEU A 103 15.60 2.78 4.10
N GLN A 104 16.34 3.32 5.09
CA GLN A 104 15.78 4.29 6.05
C GLN A 104 15.27 5.54 5.37
N GLU A 105 15.97 6.06 4.36
CA GLU A 105 15.50 7.19 3.55
C GLU A 105 14.20 6.84 2.78
N VAL A 106 14.09 5.63 2.25
CA VAL A 106 12.83 5.15 1.65
C VAL A 106 11.70 5.12 2.68
N LEU A 107 11.97 4.63 3.89
CA LEU A 107 10.96 4.49 4.96
C LEU A 107 10.47 5.85 5.47
N THR A 108 11.29 6.89 5.40
CA THR A 108 10.93 8.26 5.83
C THR A 108 10.45 9.12 4.66
N GLY A 109 11.05 8.98 3.50
CA GLY A 109 10.80 9.84 2.32
C GLY A 109 9.79 9.28 1.32
N GLY A 110 9.43 8.00 1.41
CA GLY A 110 8.39 7.40 0.56
C GLY A 110 8.65 7.55 -0.94
N ALA A 111 7.58 7.83 -1.68
CA ALA A 111 7.66 8.05 -3.12
C ALA A 111 8.49 9.28 -3.48
N ARG A 112 8.54 10.31 -2.62
CA ARG A 112 9.35 11.51 -2.85
C ARG A 112 10.83 11.15 -2.95
N PHE A 113 11.36 10.38 -2.00
CA PHE A 113 12.74 9.93 -2.06
C PHE A 113 13.01 9.10 -3.33
N ALA A 114 12.10 8.22 -3.74
CA ALA A 114 12.26 7.48 -5.00
C ALA A 114 12.35 8.42 -6.23
N VAL A 115 11.53 9.48 -6.28
CA VAL A 115 11.57 10.49 -7.35
C VAL A 115 12.89 11.27 -7.32
N GLU A 116 13.36 11.69 -6.14
CA GLU A 116 14.65 12.36 -5.95
C GLU A 116 15.84 11.50 -6.40
N GLN A 117 15.70 10.17 -6.32
CA GLN A 117 16.69 9.22 -6.84
C GLN A 117 16.51 8.88 -8.34
N GLY A 118 15.65 9.63 -9.06
CA GLY A 118 15.45 9.48 -10.51
C GLY A 118 14.44 8.39 -10.90
N HIS A 119 13.60 7.95 -9.97
CA HIS A 119 12.54 6.98 -10.23
C HIS A 119 11.17 7.66 -10.35
N GLY A 120 11.05 8.64 -11.24
CA GLY A 120 9.80 9.33 -11.51
C GLY A 120 9.99 10.83 -11.75
N VAL A 121 8.87 11.55 -11.81
CA VAL A 121 8.81 12.99 -12.06
C VAL A 121 8.03 13.71 -10.96
N ALA A 122 8.21 15.03 -10.81
CA ALA A 122 7.54 15.82 -9.77
C ALA A 122 6.01 15.71 -9.83
N LEU A 123 5.43 15.62 -11.02
CA LEU A 123 4.00 15.46 -11.24
C LEU A 123 3.44 14.17 -10.60
N ASP A 124 4.24 13.11 -10.50
CA ASP A 124 3.83 11.88 -9.83
C ASP A 124 3.50 12.12 -8.34
N LEU A 125 4.22 13.04 -7.70
CA LEU A 125 4.02 13.40 -6.31
C LEU A 125 2.80 14.30 -6.10
N GLU A 126 2.56 15.23 -7.02
CA GLU A 126 1.39 16.12 -6.99
C GLU A 126 0.07 15.33 -7.08
N ARG A 127 0.09 14.17 -7.75
CA ARG A 127 -1.05 13.26 -7.94
C ARG A 127 -1.06 12.09 -6.97
N CYS A 128 -0.16 12.10 -5.97
CA CYS A 128 -0.13 11.11 -4.90
C CYS A 128 -0.76 11.64 -3.62
N GLU A 129 -1.44 10.77 -2.89
CA GLU A 129 -1.88 11.03 -1.53
C GLU A 129 -0.71 11.53 -0.66
N ASP A 130 -0.91 12.61 0.09
CA ASP A 130 0.09 13.28 0.94
C ASP A 130 1.39 13.66 0.22
N GLY A 131 1.35 13.94 -1.09
CA GLY A 131 2.57 14.20 -1.86
C GLY A 131 3.55 13.02 -1.87
N GLY A 132 3.03 11.81 -1.72
CA GLY A 132 3.79 10.56 -1.74
C GLY A 132 4.52 10.22 -0.44
N VAL A 133 4.29 10.96 0.68
CA VAL A 133 4.96 10.75 1.96
C VAL A 133 3.97 10.79 3.12
N MET A 134 3.97 9.75 3.94
CA MET A 134 3.27 9.73 5.23
C MET A 134 4.23 10.22 6.32
N THR A 135 3.83 11.24 7.06
CA THR A 135 4.61 11.81 8.17
C THR A 135 4.60 10.91 9.41
N GLY A 136 5.53 11.13 10.33
CA GLY A 136 5.58 10.39 11.60
C GLY A 136 6.23 9.01 11.51
N ALA A 137 6.83 8.66 10.37
CA ALA A 137 7.56 7.41 10.19
C ALA A 137 8.85 7.38 11.04
N ASP A 138 9.07 6.25 11.73
CA ASP A 138 10.28 6.00 12.50
C ASP A 138 10.82 4.58 12.25
N ALA A 139 11.93 4.48 11.53
CA ALA A 139 12.59 3.22 11.23
C ALA A 139 13.14 2.50 12.48
N ALA A 140 13.37 3.21 13.59
CA ALA A 140 13.81 2.61 14.85
C ALA A 140 12.73 1.74 15.54
N LYS A 141 11.48 1.85 15.09
CA LYS A 141 10.36 1.02 15.56
C LYS A 141 10.17 -0.26 14.73
N ILE A 142 11.08 -0.55 13.81
CA ILE A 142 11.02 -1.67 12.88
C ILE A 142 12.10 -2.70 13.26
N SER A 143 11.71 -3.97 13.29
CA SER A 143 12.65 -5.06 13.60
C SER A 143 13.68 -5.25 12.47
N ASP A 144 14.89 -5.71 12.84
CA ASP A 144 15.93 -6.08 11.87
C ASP A 144 15.43 -7.07 10.80
N ARG A 145 14.55 -7.98 11.20
CA ARG A 145 13.94 -8.96 10.29
C ARG A 145 13.06 -8.30 9.23
N ALA A 146 12.27 -7.30 9.63
CA ALA A 146 11.45 -6.54 8.68
C ALA A 146 12.33 -5.71 7.74
N LEU A 147 13.34 -5.01 8.26
CA LEU A 147 14.30 -4.25 7.45
C LEU A 147 15.01 -5.15 6.42
N GLN A 148 15.43 -6.35 6.83
CA GLN A 148 16.10 -7.29 5.92
C GLN A 148 15.18 -7.76 4.78
N ARG A 149 13.88 -7.96 5.06
CA ARG A 149 12.87 -8.24 4.03
C ARG A 149 12.67 -7.07 3.06
N GLY A 150 12.70 -5.84 3.59
CA GLY A 150 12.55 -4.62 2.81
C GLY A 150 13.68 -4.38 1.82
N LEU A 151 14.93 -4.64 2.22
CA LEU A 151 16.11 -4.40 1.37
C LEU A 151 16.05 -5.08 0.00
N GLY A 152 15.46 -6.27 -0.06
CA GLY A 152 15.47 -7.07 -1.30
C GLY A 152 14.21 -6.96 -2.16
N GLN A 153 13.10 -6.38 -1.65
CA GLN A 153 11.81 -6.52 -2.32
C GLN A 153 11.22 -5.22 -2.88
N ILE A 154 11.91 -4.10 -2.72
CA ILE A 154 11.40 -2.81 -3.21
C ILE A 154 11.40 -2.75 -4.75
N GLY A 155 10.32 -2.27 -5.33
CA GLY A 155 10.11 -2.30 -6.78
C GLY A 155 9.70 -3.69 -7.29
N SER A 156 8.93 -4.45 -6.50
CA SER A 156 8.34 -5.72 -6.91
C SER A 156 6.82 -5.72 -6.78
N LEU A 157 6.16 -6.42 -7.70
CA LEU A 157 4.70 -6.51 -7.71
C LEU A 157 4.18 -7.40 -6.58
N GLY A 158 4.72 -8.60 -6.45
CA GLY A 158 4.30 -9.57 -5.48
C GLY A 158 3.43 -10.69 -6.05
N SER A 159 2.51 -11.17 -5.22
CA SER A 159 1.62 -12.29 -5.55
C SER A 159 0.27 -12.13 -4.84
N GLY A 160 -0.62 -13.08 -5.01
CA GLY A 160 -1.97 -13.05 -4.44
C GLY A 160 -2.87 -12.12 -5.25
N ASN A 161 -3.47 -11.15 -4.58
CA ASN A 161 -4.34 -10.14 -5.19
C ASN A 161 -3.58 -8.96 -5.84
N HIS A 162 -2.24 -9.00 -5.86
CA HIS A 162 -1.43 -7.98 -6.53
C HIS A 162 -1.41 -8.20 -8.04
N PHE A 163 -1.58 -7.12 -8.79
CA PHE A 163 -1.60 -7.16 -10.26
C PHE A 163 -1.03 -5.89 -10.88
N LEU A 164 -0.69 -5.98 -12.14
CA LEU A 164 -0.49 -4.89 -13.07
C LEU A 164 -1.31 -5.20 -14.31
N GLU A 165 -2.23 -4.33 -14.65
CA GLU A 165 -3.17 -4.51 -15.75
C GLU A 165 -3.09 -3.34 -16.73
N VAL A 166 -3.05 -3.65 -18.04
CA VAL A 166 -3.23 -2.68 -19.11
C VAL A 166 -4.71 -2.68 -19.49
N GLN A 167 -5.34 -1.54 -19.36
CA GLN A 167 -6.77 -1.34 -19.50
C GLN A 167 -7.07 -0.25 -20.53
N ALA A 168 -8.29 -0.19 -21.00
CA ALA A 168 -8.82 0.97 -21.74
C ALA A 168 -10.13 1.42 -21.09
N VAL A 169 -10.38 2.72 -21.07
CA VAL A 169 -11.64 3.28 -20.59
C VAL A 169 -12.74 2.85 -21.56
N ASP A 170 -13.68 2.06 -21.09
CA ASP A 170 -14.80 1.57 -21.88
C ASP A 170 -15.92 2.63 -21.97
N ARG A 171 -16.23 3.27 -20.82
CA ARG A 171 -17.30 4.27 -20.74
C ARG A 171 -17.01 5.31 -19.66
N VAL A 172 -17.32 6.57 -19.98
CA VAL A 172 -17.28 7.70 -19.04
C VAL A 172 -18.69 7.99 -18.54
N TYR A 173 -18.95 7.80 -17.25
CA TYR A 173 -20.25 8.08 -16.62
C TYR A 173 -20.40 9.53 -16.17
N ASP A 174 -19.31 10.15 -15.75
CA ASP A 174 -19.25 11.56 -15.33
C ASP A 174 -18.11 12.28 -16.07
N PRO A 175 -18.40 12.98 -17.18
CA PRO A 175 -17.39 13.71 -17.93
C PRO A 175 -16.71 14.85 -17.16
N VAL A 176 -17.42 15.45 -16.19
CA VAL A 176 -16.88 16.56 -15.38
C VAL A 176 -15.79 16.04 -14.43
N ALA A 177 -16.02 14.89 -13.84
CA ALA A 177 -15.03 14.23 -12.97
C ALA A 177 -13.87 13.59 -13.77
N ALA A 178 -14.15 13.06 -14.96
CA ALA A 178 -13.17 12.36 -15.78
C ALA A 178 -12.15 13.29 -16.46
N ALA A 179 -12.60 14.46 -16.92
CA ALA A 179 -11.77 15.39 -17.69
C ALA A 179 -10.50 15.86 -16.94
N PRO A 180 -10.54 16.28 -15.65
CA PRO A 180 -9.33 16.64 -14.90
C PRO A 180 -8.35 15.48 -14.70
N MET A 181 -8.82 14.24 -14.79
CA MET A 181 -8.01 13.02 -14.68
C MET A 181 -7.42 12.58 -16.03
N GLY A 182 -7.76 13.28 -17.12
CA GLY A 182 -7.33 12.91 -18.47
C GLY A 182 -8.00 11.64 -19.01
N LEU A 183 -9.19 11.27 -18.48
CA LEU A 183 -9.91 10.06 -18.87
C LEU A 183 -10.97 10.37 -19.93
N ALA A 184 -10.88 9.69 -21.06
CA ALA A 184 -11.87 9.67 -22.14
C ALA A 184 -12.10 8.22 -22.57
N GLU A 185 -13.21 7.93 -23.25
CA GLU A 185 -13.45 6.60 -23.82
C GLU A 185 -12.33 6.24 -24.81
N GLY A 186 -11.78 5.03 -24.68
CA GLY A 186 -10.61 4.56 -25.44
C GLY A 186 -9.27 4.86 -24.81
N THR A 187 -9.17 5.81 -23.87
CA THR A 187 -7.90 6.12 -23.18
C THR A 187 -7.28 4.88 -22.54
N VAL A 188 -6.02 4.62 -22.87
CA VAL A 188 -5.26 3.51 -22.26
C VAL A 188 -4.84 3.89 -20.84
N CYS A 189 -5.06 2.97 -19.92
CA CYS A 189 -4.62 3.10 -18.53
C CYS A 189 -3.81 1.88 -18.10
N VAL A 190 -2.94 2.07 -17.09
CA VAL A 190 -2.29 0.93 -16.41
C VAL A 190 -2.62 1.03 -14.94
N MET A 191 -3.18 -0.04 -14.40
CA MET A 191 -3.50 -0.16 -12.97
C MET A 191 -2.45 -1.03 -12.30
N ILE A 192 -1.85 -0.51 -11.21
CA ILE A 192 -0.82 -1.22 -10.42
C ILE A 192 -1.36 -1.38 -9.00
N HIS A 193 -1.57 -2.63 -8.58
CA HIS A 193 -1.98 -2.97 -7.22
C HIS A 193 -0.85 -3.70 -6.50
N THR A 194 -0.24 -3.04 -5.52
CA THR A 194 0.82 -3.60 -4.66
C THR A 194 1.02 -2.74 -3.41
N GLY A 195 1.69 -3.28 -2.40
CA GLY A 195 1.86 -2.64 -1.10
C GLY A 195 3.29 -2.70 -0.56
N SER A 196 3.40 -2.80 0.77
CA SER A 196 4.66 -2.77 1.51
C SER A 196 5.43 -4.08 1.52
N ARG A 197 4.97 -5.06 0.79
CA ARG A 197 5.62 -6.36 0.60
C ARG A 197 5.92 -7.06 1.94
N GLY A 198 6.97 -7.87 1.97
CA GLY A 198 7.37 -8.60 3.16
C GLY A 198 7.79 -7.74 4.36
N LEU A 199 8.15 -6.46 4.14
CA LEU A 199 8.44 -5.51 5.20
C LEU A 199 7.19 -5.23 6.03
N GLY A 200 6.10 -4.78 5.43
CA GLY A 200 4.85 -4.49 6.13
C GLY A 200 4.25 -5.72 6.79
N HIS A 201 4.28 -6.88 6.12
CA HIS A 201 3.87 -8.15 6.72
C HIS A 201 4.62 -8.47 8.03
N GLN A 202 5.94 -8.23 8.05
CA GLN A 202 6.73 -8.49 9.25
C GLN A 202 6.43 -7.47 10.36
N ILE A 203 6.28 -6.20 10.01
CA ILE A 203 5.88 -5.14 10.96
C ILE A 203 4.54 -5.49 11.62
N CYS A 204 3.52 -5.83 10.84
CA CYS A 204 2.22 -6.23 11.36
C CYS A 204 2.37 -7.44 12.32
N THR A 205 3.08 -8.48 11.89
CA THR A 205 3.31 -9.69 12.70
C THR A 205 3.98 -9.37 14.03
N ASP A 206 5.01 -8.53 14.02
CA ASP A 206 5.78 -8.18 15.21
C ASP A 206 4.93 -7.37 16.21
N HIS A 207 4.19 -6.37 15.71
CA HIS A 207 3.34 -5.53 16.54
C HIS A 207 2.07 -6.24 17.05
N VAL A 208 1.48 -7.17 16.28
CA VAL A 208 0.40 -8.03 16.78
C VAL A 208 0.86 -8.78 18.03
N ARG A 209 2.05 -9.42 17.99
CA ARG A 209 2.61 -10.16 19.13
C ARG A 209 2.91 -9.25 20.32
N GLN A 210 3.46 -8.06 20.06
CA GLN A 210 3.73 -7.08 21.12
C GLN A 210 2.44 -6.62 21.80
N MET A 211 1.40 -6.32 21.01
CA MET A 211 0.11 -5.87 21.52
C MET A 211 -0.63 -6.99 22.28
N GLU A 212 -0.58 -8.23 21.81
CA GLU A 212 -1.13 -9.39 22.56
C GLU A 212 -0.56 -9.46 23.98
N GLN A 213 0.75 -9.19 24.14
CA GLN A 213 1.41 -9.18 25.45
C GLN A 213 1.09 -7.91 26.25
N ALA A 214 0.83 -6.79 25.57
CA ALA A 214 0.60 -5.50 26.19
C ALA A 214 -0.84 -5.29 26.66
N MET A 215 -1.84 -5.90 26.01
CA MET A 215 -3.29 -5.69 26.29
C MET A 215 -3.63 -5.78 27.78
N GLY A 216 -3.05 -6.76 28.50
CA GLY A 216 -3.31 -6.92 29.94
C GLY A 216 -2.88 -5.70 30.78
N ARG A 217 -1.86 -4.94 30.37
CA ARG A 217 -1.43 -3.70 31.04
C ARG A 217 -2.43 -2.57 30.88
N TYR A 218 -3.20 -2.61 29.82
CA TYR A 218 -4.24 -1.61 29.48
C TYR A 218 -5.65 -2.08 29.87
N GLY A 219 -5.79 -3.25 30.54
CA GLY A 219 -7.09 -3.79 30.93
C GLY A 219 -7.98 -4.21 29.74
N ILE A 220 -7.37 -4.44 28.57
CA ILE A 220 -8.09 -4.81 27.35
C ILE A 220 -8.23 -6.32 27.25
N ALA A 221 -9.47 -6.79 27.06
CA ALA A 221 -9.80 -8.16 26.72
C ALA A 221 -10.62 -8.18 25.44
N VAL A 222 -10.26 -9.04 24.50
CA VAL A 222 -10.91 -9.15 23.18
C VAL A 222 -11.43 -10.57 22.98
N PRO A 223 -12.57 -10.75 22.25
CA PRO A 223 -13.16 -12.07 22.02
C PRO A 223 -12.35 -12.94 21.05
N ASP A 224 -11.45 -12.34 20.28
CA ASP A 224 -10.59 -13.01 19.32
C ASP A 224 -9.18 -12.41 19.43
N ARG A 225 -8.18 -13.26 19.61
CA ARG A 225 -6.76 -12.82 19.71
C ARG A 225 -6.26 -12.06 18.49
N GLN A 226 -6.87 -12.29 17.34
CA GLN A 226 -6.57 -11.58 16.10
C GLN A 226 -6.95 -10.09 16.14
N LEU A 227 -7.77 -9.68 17.14
CA LEU A 227 -8.11 -8.28 17.42
C LEU A 227 -7.12 -7.57 18.35
N ALA A 228 -5.90 -8.12 18.52
CA ALA A 228 -4.89 -7.51 19.38
C ALA A 228 -4.78 -6.01 19.12
N CYS A 229 -4.91 -5.21 20.18
CA CYS A 229 -4.97 -3.76 20.10
C CYS A 229 -4.46 -3.10 21.39
N VAL A 230 -4.10 -1.84 21.30
CA VAL A 230 -3.72 -1.00 22.45
C VAL A 230 -4.28 0.41 22.27
N PRO A 231 -4.40 1.21 23.35
CA PRO A 231 -4.82 2.61 23.21
C PRO A 231 -3.90 3.38 22.27
N VAL A 232 -4.48 4.20 21.39
CA VAL A 232 -3.72 4.97 20.38
C VAL A 232 -2.62 5.82 21.02
N HIS A 233 -2.91 6.50 22.13
CA HIS A 233 -1.94 7.37 22.82
C HIS A 233 -0.93 6.62 23.71
N SER A 234 -1.02 5.29 23.79
CA SER A 234 -0.03 4.50 24.55
C SER A 234 1.33 4.47 23.83
N PRO A 235 2.43 4.23 24.57
CA PRO A 235 3.75 4.05 23.94
C PRO A 235 3.77 2.93 22.87
N ASP A 236 3.03 1.84 23.10
CA ASP A 236 2.92 0.71 22.15
C ASP A 236 2.11 1.12 20.91
N GLY A 237 1.04 1.91 21.08
CA GLY A 237 0.23 2.44 19.98
C GLY A 237 1.03 3.40 19.10
N GLN A 238 1.74 4.35 19.72
CA GLN A 238 2.58 5.30 19.00
C GLN A 238 3.75 4.63 18.29
N ALA A 239 4.37 3.61 18.89
CA ALA A 239 5.42 2.82 18.25
C ALA A 239 4.89 2.10 17.00
N TYR A 240 3.69 1.53 17.07
CA TYR A 240 3.06 0.91 15.91
C TYR A 240 2.73 1.92 14.81
N LEU A 241 2.13 3.05 15.14
CA LEU A 241 1.79 4.09 14.16
C LEU A 241 3.02 4.60 13.40
N ALA A 242 4.14 4.77 14.10
CA ALA A 242 5.40 5.17 13.49
C ALA A 242 5.97 4.09 12.55
N ALA A 243 5.90 2.81 12.93
CA ALA A 243 6.30 1.69 12.08
C ALA A 243 5.34 1.49 10.89
N MET A 244 4.05 1.68 11.11
CA MET A 244 3.01 1.65 10.07
C MET A 244 3.24 2.74 9.01
N ALA A 245 3.51 3.99 9.44
CA ALA A 245 3.83 5.09 8.54
C ALA A 245 5.06 4.79 7.67
N ALA A 246 6.10 4.20 8.26
CA ALA A 246 7.29 3.77 7.53
C ALA A 246 6.97 2.67 6.50
N ALA A 247 6.13 1.69 6.85
CA ALA A 247 5.67 0.67 5.91
C ALA A 247 4.81 1.28 4.78
N ALA A 248 3.96 2.26 5.09
CA ALA A 248 3.18 2.99 4.09
C ALA A 248 4.08 3.73 3.10
N ASN A 249 5.12 4.41 3.59
CA ASN A 249 6.13 5.05 2.76
C ASN A 249 6.85 4.05 1.84
N TYR A 250 7.21 2.89 2.36
CA TYR A 250 7.77 1.82 1.54
C TYR A 250 6.80 1.37 0.44
N GLY A 251 5.52 1.18 0.75
CA GLY A 251 4.48 0.82 -0.23
C GLY A 251 4.30 1.88 -1.31
N ARG A 252 4.33 3.18 -0.93
CA ARG A 252 4.28 4.32 -1.86
C ARG A 252 5.51 4.34 -2.79
N ALA A 253 6.71 4.16 -2.24
CA ALA A 253 7.94 4.05 -3.03
C ALA A 253 7.91 2.82 -3.95
N ASN A 254 7.40 1.68 -3.47
CA ASN A 254 7.24 0.47 -4.27
C ASN A 254 6.37 0.71 -5.52
N ARG A 255 5.20 1.34 -5.34
CA ARG A 255 4.33 1.72 -6.47
C ARG A 255 4.98 2.74 -7.41
N GLN A 256 5.76 3.69 -6.87
CA GLN A 256 6.50 4.68 -7.66
C GLN A 256 7.53 4.03 -8.58
N LEU A 257 8.30 3.08 -8.07
CA LEU A 257 9.30 2.33 -8.85
C LEU A 257 8.66 1.53 -9.98
N LEU A 258 7.53 0.87 -9.71
CA LEU A 258 6.80 0.13 -10.74
C LEU A 258 6.14 1.07 -11.76
N THR A 259 5.70 2.26 -11.34
CA THR A 259 5.24 3.32 -12.25
C THR A 259 6.32 3.70 -13.24
N GLU A 260 7.53 3.97 -12.76
CA GLU A 260 8.64 4.37 -13.62
C GLU A 260 9.08 3.21 -14.54
N ALA A 261 9.13 1.98 -14.05
CA ALA A 261 9.43 0.82 -14.88
C ALA A 261 8.37 0.62 -15.99
N THR A 262 7.10 0.83 -15.66
CA THR A 262 5.99 0.78 -16.63
C THR A 262 6.12 1.89 -17.67
N ARG A 263 6.37 3.13 -17.24
CA ARG A 263 6.56 4.27 -18.15
C ARG A 263 7.66 4.02 -19.17
N ARG A 264 8.80 3.49 -18.75
CA ARG A 264 9.92 3.13 -19.65
C ARG A 264 9.51 2.07 -20.68
N VAL A 265 8.78 1.06 -20.27
CA VAL A 265 8.29 0.02 -21.19
C VAL A 265 7.37 0.62 -22.25
N PHE A 266 6.45 1.50 -21.86
CA PHE A 266 5.54 2.15 -22.80
C PHE A 266 6.30 3.11 -23.74
N ALA A 267 7.18 3.96 -23.24
CA ALA A 267 8.01 4.85 -24.05
C ALA A 267 8.81 4.08 -25.10
N ASP A 268 9.46 2.99 -24.71
CA ASP A 268 10.23 2.13 -25.64
C ASP A 268 9.35 1.41 -26.67
N ALA A 269 8.09 1.12 -26.34
CA ALA A 269 7.21 0.35 -27.21
C ALA A 269 6.37 1.22 -28.14
N THR A 270 6.01 2.44 -27.71
CA THR A 270 5.14 3.36 -28.44
C THR A 270 5.90 4.53 -29.08
N GLY A 271 7.08 4.88 -28.55
CA GLY A 271 7.87 6.01 -28.99
C GLY A 271 7.38 7.36 -28.44
N THR A 272 6.51 7.30 -27.40
CA THR A 272 5.91 8.48 -26.75
C THR A 272 6.30 8.56 -25.29
#